data_f79b073d565f69f3165f91edadc8e49e
#
_entry.id   f79b073d565f69f3165f91edadc8e49e
#
_cell.length_a   1.000
_cell.length_b   1.000
_cell.length_c   1.000
_cell.angle_alpha   90.00
_cell.angle_beta   90.00
_cell.angle_gamma   90.00
#
_symmetry.space_group_name_H-M   'P 1'
#
loop_
_entity.id
_entity.type
_entity.pdbx_description
1 polymer ?
#
loop_
_entity_poly.entity_id
_entity_poly.type
_entity_poly.pdbx_seq_one_letter_code
_entity_poly.pdbx_strand_id
1 'polypeptide(L)'
;MHQPAILKARREAIRWHLLDLANLSRPNGINVVAMLPVIQSVYPDATLQEVRRELDYLESREMVTIAKDPLDNWFVELTRTGIDFAEYTIDAQPGVARPRITQG
;
A
#
# COMPACT_ATOMS: atom_id res chain seq x y z
N MET A 1 -13.19 -24.46 4.12
CA MET A 1 -12.11 -23.76 3.42
C MET A 1 -12.45 -22.28 3.25
N HIS A 2 -11.64 -21.40 3.76
CA HIS A 2 -11.98 -20.00 3.82
C HIS A 2 -11.01 -19.15 3.00
N GLN A 3 -10.86 -19.52 1.71
CA GLN A 3 -10.02 -18.77 0.80
C GLN A 3 -10.39 -17.29 0.72
N PRO A 4 -11.68 -16.87 0.74
CA PRO A 4 -12.00 -15.45 0.76
C PRO A 4 -11.38 -14.70 1.93
N ALA A 5 -11.32 -15.32 3.11
CA ALA A 5 -10.69 -14.67 4.28
C ALA A 5 -9.18 -14.57 4.11
N ILE A 6 -8.54 -15.60 3.54
CA ILE A 6 -7.10 -15.58 3.27
C ILE A 6 -6.77 -14.51 2.23
N LEU A 7 -7.56 -14.43 1.16
CA LEU A 7 -7.35 -13.43 0.12
C LEU A 7 -7.58 -12.01 0.63
N LYS A 8 -8.57 -11.83 1.50
CA LYS A 8 -8.81 -10.54 2.13
C LYS A 8 -7.62 -10.12 2.98
N ALA A 9 -7.10 -11.04 3.80
CA ALA A 9 -5.94 -10.76 4.64
C ALA A 9 -4.72 -10.38 3.79
N ARG A 10 -4.50 -11.07 2.67
CA ARG A 10 -3.42 -10.76 1.76
C ARG A 10 -3.55 -9.36 1.17
N ARG A 11 -4.76 -9.00 0.70
CA ARG A 11 -4.99 -7.65 0.14
C ARG A 11 -4.72 -6.57 1.17
N GLU A 12 -5.22 -6.76 2.38
CA GLU A 12 -5.07 -5.77 3.45
C GLU A 12 -3.62 -5.62 3.87
N ALA A 13 -2.86 -6.71 3.89
CA ALA A 13 -1.43 -6.69 4.22
C ALA A 13 -0.63 -5.98 3.13
N ILE A 14 -0.93 -6.25 1.86
CA ILE A 14 -0.24 -5.58 0.75
C ILE A 14 -0.50 -4.08 0.80
N ARG A 15 -1.73 -3.67 1.07
CA ARG A 15 -2.08 -2.24 1.16
C ARG A 15 -1.26 -1.55 2.25
N TRP A 16 -1.09 -2.20 3.40
CA TRP A 16 -0.26 -1.64 4.45
C TRP A 16 1.20 -1.49 4.00
N HIS A 17 1.76 -2.54 3.38
CA HIS A 17 3.15 -2.47 2.92
C HIS A 17 3.35 -1.36 1.90
N LEU A 18 2.38 -1.14 1.01
CA LEU A 18 2.47 -0.06 0.01
C LEU A 18 2.46 1.31 0.67
N LEU A 19 1.60 1.52 1.67
CA LEU A 19 1.56 2.78 2.41
C LEU A 19 2.87 3.01 3.16
N ASP A 20 3.39 1.98 3.80
CA ASP A 20 4.63 2.07 4.57
C ASP A 20 5.81 2.43 3.66
N LEU A 21 5.89 1.79 2.49
CA LEU A 21 6.91 2.11 1.50
C LEU A 21 6.83 3.54 1.01
N ALA A 22 5.62 4.00 0.69
CA ALA A 22 5.41 5.38 0.25
C ALA A 22 5.80 6.36 1.35
N ASN A 23 5.52 6.03 2.60
CA ASN A 23 5.91 6.88 3.73
C ASN A 23 7.42 6.94 3.87
N LEU A 24 8.10 5.81 3.75
CA LEU A 24 9.56 5.75 3.85
C LEU A 24 10.24 6.51 2.72
N SER A 25 9.58 6.66 1.57
CA SER A 25 10.14 7.34 0.41
C SER A 25 9.98 8.86 0.46
N ARG A 26 9.21 9.38 1.42
CA ARG A 26 8.98 10.82 1.53
C ARG A 26 10.26 11.60 1.72
N PRO A 27 10.35 12.82 1.21
CA PRO A 27 9.30 13.56 0.49
C PRO A 27 9.17 13.19 -0.98
N ASN A 28 10.03 12.34 -1.50
CA ASN A 28 9.95 11.88 -2.88
C ASN A 28 8.88 10.81 -3.01
N GLY A 29 8.27 10.70 -4.19
CA GLY A 29 7.37 9.60 -4.47
C GLY A 29 8.16 8.33 -4.81
N ILE A 30 7.43 7.26 -5.09
CA ILE A 30 8.05 5.97 -5.42
C ILE A 30 7.37 5.36 -6.64
N ASN A 31 8.19 4.83 -7.56
CA ASN A 31 7.68 4.13 -8.72
C ASN A 31 7.17 2.75 -8.29
N VAL A 32 6.05 2.32 -8.87
CA VAL A 32 5.44 1.03 -8.55
C VAL A 32 6.40 -0.14 -8.79
N VAL A 33 7.29 -0.01 -9.79
CA VAL A 33 8.27 -1.06 -10.09
C VAL A 33 9.23 -1.27 -8.91
N ALA A 34 9.53 -0.22 -8.16
CA ALA A 34 10.36 -0.34 -6.96
C ALA A 34 9.59 -0.96 -5.78
N MET A 35 8.26 -0.85 -5.77
CA MET A 35 7.45 -1.45 -4.73
C MET A 35 7.31 -2.97 -4.89
N LEU A 36 7.28 -3.45 -6.12
CA LEU A 36 7.01 -4.85 -6.41
C LEU A 36 7.96 -5.82 -5.71
N PRO A 37 9.30 -5.63 -5.78
CA PRO A 37 10.21 -6.58 -5.10
C PRO A 37 9.98 -6.66 -3.59
N VAL A 38 9.59 -5.57 -2.96
CA VAL A 38 9.32 -5.57 -1.53
C VAL A 38 8.08 -6.41 -1.22
N ILE A 39 7.03 -6.26 -2.01
CA ILE A 39 5.84 -7.09 -1.86
C ILE A 39 6.19 -8.55 -2.11
N GLN A 40 7.02 -8.84 -3.12
CA GLN A 40 7.45 -10.20 -3.44
C GLN A 40 8.30 -10.83 -2.35
N SER A 41 8.94 -10.02 -1.50
CA SER A 41 9.67 -10.57 -0.35
C SER A 41 8.74 -11.23 0.67
N VAL A 42 7.47 -10.83 0.69
CA VAL A 42 6.45 -11.40 1.58
C VAL A 42 5.57 -12.38 0.81
N TYR A 43 5.19 -12.01 -0.39
CA TYR A 43 4.33 -12.82 -1.27
C TYR A 43 5.06 -13.05 -2.59
N PRO A 44 5.87 -14.11 -2.69
CA PRO A 44 6.74 -14.31 -3.87
C PRO A 44 5.99 -14.39 -5.20
N ASP A 45 4.72 -14.74 -5.18
CA ASP A 45 3.89 -14.85 -6.37
C ASP A 45 3.17 -13.54 -6.72
N ALA A 46 3.42 -12.45 -5.99
CA ALA A 46 2.78 -11.17 -6.28
C ALA A 46 3.19 -10.66 -7.66
N THR A 47 2.24 -10.08 -8.35
CA THR A 47 2.43 -9.52 -9.68
C THR A 47 2.29 -8.01 -9.65
N LEU A 48 2.81 -7.35 -10.68
CA LEU A 48 2.63 -5.91 -10.85
C LEU A 48 1.15 -5.55 -10.93
N GLN A 49 0.35 -6.39 -11.58
CA GLN A 49 -1.09 -6.16 -11.68
C GLN A 49 -1.77 -6.19 -10.31
N GLU A 50 -1.37 -7.12 -9.46
CA GLU A 50 -1.91 -7.18 -8.10
C GLU A 50 -1.54 -5.93 -7.31
N VAL A 51 -0.29 -5.49 -7.39
CA VAL A 51 0.15 -4.28 -6.69
C VAL A 51 -0.62 -3.07 -7.19
N ARG A 52 -0.80 -2.94 -8.50
CA ARG A 52 -1.54 -1.82 -9.08
C ARG A 52 -3.00 -1.81 -8.62
N ARG A 53 -3.61 -2.98 -8.50
CA ARG A 53 -5.00 -3.08 -8.02
C ARG A 53 -5.12 -2.58 -6.59
N GLU A 54 -4.16 -2.92 -5.75
CA GLU A 54 -4.20 -2.46 -4.36
C GLU A 54 -3.87 -0.96 -4.24
N LEU A 55 -3.03 -0.44 -5.13
CA LEU A 55 -2.81 1.00 -5.20
C LEU A 55 -4.07 1.76 -5.63
N ASP A 56 -4.82 1.20 -6.59
CA ASP A 56 -6.10 1.80 -6.99
C ASP A 56 -7.07 1.85 -5.82
N TYR A 57 -7.08 0.81 -5.00
CA TYR A 57 -7.90 0.81 -3.77
C TYR A 57 -7.48 1.95 -2.85
N LEU A 58 -6.17 2.09 -2.61
CA LEU A 58 -5.68 3.15 -1.72
C LEU A 58 -5.97 4.54 -2.27
N GLU A 59 -5.90 4.70 -3.58
CA GLU A 59 -6.27 5.97 -4.21
C GLU A 59 -7.75 6.25 -4.04
N SER A 60 -8.61 5.24 -4.17
CA SER A 60 -10.04 5.39 -3.95
C SER A 60 -10.37 5.78 -2.51
N ARG A 61 -9.51 5.41 -1.58
CA ARG A 61 -9.64 5.78 -0.16
C ARG A 61 -8.93 7.10 0.14
N GLU A 62 -8.39 7.76 -0.88
CA GLU A 62 -7.72 9.05 -0.75
C GLU A 62 -6.46 9.01 0.12
N MET A 63 -5.82 7.86 0.19
CA MET A 63 -4.58 7.69 0.95
C MET A 63 -3.33 7.91 0.11
N VAL A 64 -3.42 7.71 -1.19
CA VAL A 64 -2.33 7.96 -2.13
C VAL A 64 -2.84 8.72 -3.34
N THR A 65 -1.91 9.36 -4.06
CA THR A 65 -2.13 9.85 -5.42
C THR A 65 -1.21 9.08 -6.34
N ILE A 66 -1.69 8.78 -7.54
CA ILE A 66 -0.94 8.01 -8.53
C ILE A 66 -0.82 8.87 -9.79
N ALA A 67 0.42 9.20 -10.15
CA ALA A 67 0.70 9.87 -11.43
C ALA A 67 1.10 8.80 -12.43
N LYS A 68 0.43 8.76 -13.58
CA LYS A 68 0.69 7.80 -14.64
C LYS A 68 1.23 8.54 -15.85
N ASP A 69 2.35 8.08 -16.41
CA ASP A 69 2.93 8.70 -17.58
C ASP A 69 2.50 7.95 -18.86
N PRO A 70 2.85 8.48 -20.06
CA PRO A 70 2.46 7.82 -21.30
C PRO A 70 3.05 6.42 -21.51
N LEU A 71 4.10 6.07 -20.79
CA LEU A 71 4.71 4.74 -20.84
C LEU A 71 4.13 3.80 -19.79
N ASP A 72 3.04 4.22 -19.13
CA ASP A 72 2.36 3.45 -18.10
C ASP A 72 3.21 3.22 -16.85
N ASN A 73 4.14 4.13 -16.57
CA ASN A 73 4.81 4.15 -15.28
C ASN A 73 3.90 4.79 -14.25
N TRP A 74 3.81 4.17 -13.09
CA TRP A 74 2.98 4.67 -11.99
C TRP A 74 3.88 5.20 -10.89
N PHE A 75 3.67 6.46 -10.53
CA PHE A 75 4.43 7.12 -9.48
C PHE A 75 3.49 7.45 -8.33
N VAL A 76 3.83 7.00 -7.13
CA VAL A 76 2.93 6.98 -5.98
C VAL A 76 3.44 7.93 -4.90
N GLU A 77 2.53 8.76 -4.39
CA GLU A 77 2.81 9.64 -3.25
C GLU A 77 1.68 9.54 -2.25
N LEU A 78 1.99 9.72 -0.96
CA LEU A 78 0.95 9.75 0.06
C LEU A 78 0.23 11.09 0.05
N THR A 79 -1.07 11.04 0.29
CA THR A 79 -1.85 12.22 0.66
C THR A 79 -1.61 12.54 2.14
N ARG A 80 -2.15 13.66 2.61
CA ARG A 80 -2.12 13.95 4.05
C ARG A 80 -2.78 12.84 4.85
N THR A 81 -3.93 12.33 4.39
CA THR A 81 -4.60 11.23 5.07
C THR A 81 -3.73 9.98 5.11
N GLY A 82 -3.06 9.67 3.98
CA GLY A 82 -2.15 8.52 3.93
C GLY A 82 -0.99 8.66 4.91
N ILE A 83 -0.41 9.85 5.01
CA ILE A 83 0.65 10.13 5.97
C ILE A 83 0.14 9.92 7.39
N ASP A 84 -1.00 10.52 7.72
CA ASP A 84 -1.56 10.43 9.07
C ASP A 84 -1.89 8.99 9.43
N PHE A 85 -2.37 8.20 8.47
CA PHE A 85 -2.63 6.79 8.69
C PHE A 85 -1.33 6.01 8.92
N ALA A 86 -0.32 6.21 8.05
CA ALA A 86 0.94 5.50 8.14
C ALA A 86 1.73 5.87 9.41
N GLU A 87 1.58 7.10 9.88
CA GLU A 87 2.27 7.61 11.06
C GLU A 87 1.47 7.41 12.35
N TYR A 88 0.32 6.72 12.28
CA TYR A 88 -0.53 6.44 13.44
C TYR A 88 -1.13 7.70 14.07
N THR A 89 -1.27 8.77 13.31
CA THR A 89 -1.88 10.02 13.79
C THR A 89 -3.40 9.93 13.83
N ILE A 90 -3.98 9.09 12.97
CA ILE A 90 -5.41 8.81 12.98
C ILE A 90 -5.63 7.33 13.27
N ASP A 91 -6.85 6.98 13.65
CA ASP A 91 -7.22 5.61 14.00
C ASP A 91 -7.10 4.67 12.81
N ALA A 92 -6.93 3.38 13.12
CA ALA A 92 -6.95 2.33 12.10
C ALA A 92 -8.26 2.35 11.33
N GLN A 93 -8.17 2.09 10.03
CA GLN A 93 -9.30 2.07 9.11
C GLN A 93 -9.50 0.65 8.62
N PRO A 94 -10.76 0.22 8.41
CA PRO A 94 -11.00 -1.08 7.78
C PRO A 94 -10.38 -1.12 6.39
N GLY A 95 -9.94 -2.29 5.96
CA GLY A 95 -9.42 -2.51 4.62
C GLY A 95 -7.91 -2.44 4.50
N VAL A 96 -7.21 -2.01 5.53
CA VAL A 96 -5.74 -1.97 5.57
C VAL A 96 -5.28 -2.59 6.89
N ALA A 97 -4.38 -3.56 6.80
CA ALA A 97 -3.89 -4.28 7.98
C ALA A 97 -2.72 -3.52 8.61
N ARG A 98 -3.01 -2.35 9.17
CA ARG A 98 -1.98 -1.59 9.88
C ARG A 98 -1.61 -2.32 11.18
N PRO A 99 -0.33 -2.64 11.38
CA PRO A 99 0.08 -3.31 12.61
C PRO A 99 -0.27 -2.50 13.84
N ARG A 100 -0.62 -3.20 14.91
CA ARG A 100 -0.83 -2.52 16.19
C ARG A 100 0.51 -2.10 16.76
N ILE A 101 0.55 -0.88 17.31
CA ILE A 101 1.71 -0.48 18.08
C ILE A 101 1.57 -1.11 19.46
N THR A 102 2.58 -1.91 19.82
CA THR A 102 2.63 -2.52 21.14
C THR A 102 3.52 -1.68 22.02
N GLN A 103 2.99 -1.23 23.14
CA GLN A 103 3.77 -0.51 24.13
C GLN A 103 4.26 -1.54 25.14
N GLY A 104 5.52 -1.78 25.10
CA GLY A 104 6.13 -2.80 25.95
C GLY A 104 6.35 -2.35 27.34
#